data_dbecf2003374551a21ff703be3034a36
#
_entry.id   dbecf2003374551a21ff703be3034a36
#
_cell.length_a   1.000
_cell.length_b   1.000
_cell.length_c   1.000
_cell.angle_alpha   90.00
_cell.angle_beta   90.00
_cell.angle_gamma   90.00
#
_symmetry.space_group_name_H-M   'P 1'
#
loop_
_entity.id
_entity.type
_entity.pdbx_description
1 polymer ?
#
loop_
_entity_poly.entity_id
_entity_poly.type
_entity_poly.pdbx_seq_one_letter_code
_entity_poly.pdbx_strand_id
1 'polypeptide(L)'
;MQTEDSQKVIRRFFEALYHLKSLRIIRGKQTFTARFGINRWNMNSQENNPASGIFQTAWLTYLVEEYGVSAEWLLTGRGEIMERGTRKSKGEVT
;
A
#
# COMPACT_ATOMS: atom_id res chain seq x y z
N MET A 1 2.07 16.30 11.54
CA MET A 1 0.66 15.92 11.34
C MET A 1 0.36 15.82 9.86
N GLN A 2 -0.37 14.80 9.47
CA GLN A 2 -0.70 14.62 8.05
C GLN A 2 -1.85 15.53 7.67
N THR A 3 -1.78 16.06 6.44
CA THR A 3 -2.90 16.82 5.91
C THR A 3 -4.06 15.89 5.60
N GLU A 4 -5.22 16.47 5.31
CA GLU A 4 -6.36 15.68 4.95
C GLU A 4 -6.12 14.88 3.69
N ASP A 5 -5.47 15.48 2.70
CA ASP A 5 -5.16 14.77 1.47
C ASP A 5 -4.18 13.62 1.71
N SER A 6 -3.20 13.85 2.58
CA SER A 6 -2.27 12.77 2.95
C SER A 6 -3.00 11.65 3.65
N GLN A 7 -3.95 11.98 4.50
CA GLN A 7 -4.71 10.94 5.19
C GLN A 7 -5.53 10.10 4.22
N LYS A 8 -6.03 10.70 3.15
CA LYS A 8 -6.76 9.93 2.14
C LYS A 8 -5.85 8.93 1.46
N VAL A 9 -4.62 9.34 1.16
CA VAL A 9 -3.65 8.42 0.56
C VAL A 9 -3.35 7.27 1.52
N ILE A 10 -3.18 7.59 2.80
CA ILE A 10 -2.89 6.57 3.79
C ILE A 10 -4.03 5.57 3.90
N ARG A 11 -5.26 6.06 3.88
CA ARG A 11 -6.41 5.17 3.93
C ARG A 11 -6.45 4.26 2.71
N ARG A 12 -6.13 4.79 1.54
CA ARG A 12 -6.09 3.97 0.33
C ARG A 12 -4.97 2.93 0.40
N PHE A 13 -3.86 3.29 1.04
CA PHE A 13 -2.78 2.33 1.25
C PHE A 13 -3.31 1.09 1.99
N PHE A 14 -4.03 1.31 3.08
CA PHE A 14 -4.55 0.18 3.85
C PHE A 14 -5.66 -0.54 3.11
N GLU A 15 -6.47 0.19 2.36
CA GLU A 15 -7.48 -0.45 1.53
C GLU A 15 -6.82 -1.38 0.52
N ALA A 16 -5.70 -0.95 -0.06
CA ALA A 16 -4.97 -1.80 -1.00
C ALA A 16 -4.43 -3.04 -0.32
N LEU A 17 -3.92 -2.92 0.89
CA LEU A 17 -3.44 -4.10 1.60
C LEU A 17 -4.56 -5.10 1.82
N TYR A 18 -5.74 -4.63 2.21
CA TYR A 18 -6.87 -5.54 2.41
C TYR A 18 -7.34 -6.13 1.09
N HIS A 19 -7.23 -5.37 0.01
CA HIS A 19 -7.56 -5.88 -1.30
C HIS A 19 -6.60 -7.02 -1.70
N LEU A 20 -5.30 -6.81 -1.48
CA LEU A 20 -4.32 -7.86 -1.76
C LEU A 20 -4.58 -9.10 -0.92
N LYS A 21 -5.00 -8.90 0.32
CA LYS A 21 -5.35 -10.02 1.16
C LYS A 21 -6.55 -10.78 0.59
N SER A 22 -7.54 -10.05 0.10
CA SER A 22 -8.74 -10.68 -0.47
C SER A 22 -8.40 -11.47 -1.72
N LEU A 23 -7.37 -11.07 -2.44
CA LEU A 23 -6.90 -11.79 -3.62
C LEU A 23 -5.93 -12.90 -3.25
N ARG A 24 -5.62 -13.06 -1.98
CA ARG A 24 -4.71 -14.07 -1.46
C ARG A 24 -3.28 -13.88 -1.95
N ILE A 25 -2.94 -12.65 -2.30
CA ILE A 25 -1.57 -12.33 -2.67
C ILE A 25 -0.72 -12.20 -1.41
N ILE A 26 -1.30 -11.66 -0.34
CA ILE A 26 -0.66 -11.63 0.97
C ILE A 26 -1.61 -12.23 1.98
N ARG A 27 -1.07 -12.68 3.11
CA ARG A 27 -1.91 -13.24 4.17
C ARG A 27 -2.53 -12.17 5.03
N GLY A 28 -1.92 -11.00 5.06
CA GLY A 28 -2.39 -9.89 5.86
C GLY A 28 -1.29 -8.86 5.95
N LYS A 29 -1.51 -7.87 6.80
CA LYS A 29 -0.52 -6.80 6.96
C LYS A 29 0.83 -7.34 7.39
N GLN A 30 0.85 -8.42 8.17
CA GLN A 30 2.12 -8.96 8.64
C GLN A 30 2.98 -9.49 7.51
N THR A 31 2.37 -9.97 6.43
CA THR A 31 3.17 -10.39 5.27
C THR A 31 3.93 -9.21 4.70
N PHE A 32 3.25 -8.09 4.59
CA PHE A 32 3.85 -6.88 4.06
C PHE A 32 4.95 -6.35 4.98
N THR A 33 4.64 -6.26 6.28
CA THR A 33 5.62 -5.70 7.21
C THR A 33 6.85 -6.58 7.33
N ALA A 34 6.66 -7.90 7.32
CA ALA A 34 7.79 -8.82 7.42
C ALA A 34 8.68 -8.71 6.19
N ARG A 35 8.07 -8.61 5.01
CA ARG A 35 8.85 -8.57 3.78
C ARG A 35 9.74 -7.34 3.70
N PHE A 36 9.25 -6.20 4.17
CA PHE A 36 9.95 -4.94 3.98
C PHE A 36 10.57 -4.41 5.27
N GLY A 37 10.58 -5.21 6.32
CA GLY A 37 11.21 -4.80 7.56
C GLY A 37 10.52 -3.66 8.28
N ILE A 38 9.20 -3.61 8.17
CA ILE A 38 8.42 -2.53 8.76
C ILE A 38 7.97 -2.96 10.14
N ASN A 39 8.03 -2.03 11.09
CA ASN A 39 7.56 -2.31 12.45
C ASN A 39 6.04 -2.47 12.44
N ARG A 40 5.56 -3.62 12.91
CA ARG A 40 4.13 -3.91 12.88
C ARG A 40 3.34 -2.96 13.76
N TRP A 41 3.91 -2.58 14.89
CA TRP A 41 3.23 -1.64 15.78
C TRP A 41 3.04 -0.29 15.10
N ASN A 42 4.06 0.18 14.39
CA ASN A 42 3.95 1.43 13.65
C ASN A 42 2.91 1.34 12.55
N MET A 43 2.86 0.20 11.87
CA MET A 43 1.87 0.01 10.81
C MET A 43 0.45 0.07 11.38
N ASN A 44 0.22 -0.62 12.49
CA ASN A 44 -1.10 -0.63 13.10
C ASN A 44 -1.47 0.74 13.67
N SER A 45 -0.50 1.42 14.26
CA SER A 45 -0.75 2.76 14.78
C SER A 45 -1.14 3.73 13.68
N GLN A 46 -0.48 3.61 12.53
CA GLN A 46 -0.80 4.49 11.42
C GLN A 46 -2.20 4.21 10.88
N GLU A 47 -2.58 2.95 10.84
CA GLU A 47 -3.92 2.60 10.37
C GLU A 47 -4.99 3.16 11.31
N ASN A 48 -4.76 3.04 12.61
CA ASN A 48 -5.73 3.51 13.59
C ASN A 48 -5.79 5.02 13.67
N ASN A 49 -4.71 5.68 13.28
CA ASN A 49 -4.65 7.14 13.34
C ASN A 49 -3.93 7.67 12.10
N PRO A 50 -4.67 7.84 10.99
CA PRO A 50 -4.04 8.32 9.75
C PRO A 50 -3.39 9.68 9.86
N ALA A 51 -3.73 10.45 10.88
CA ALA A 51 -3.10 11.75 11.08
C ALA A 51 -1.72 11.64 11.70
N SER A 52 -1.33 10.46 12.15
CA SER A 52 -0.02 10.24 12.72
C SER A 52 1.06 10.49 11.68
N GLY A 53 2.21 10.92 12.11
CA GLY A 53 3.31 11.20 11.19
C GLY A 53 4.24 10.03 10.95
N ILE A 54 3.82 8.81 11.26
CA ILE A 54 4.68 7.63 11.15
C ILE A 54 4.81 7.11 9.72
N PHE A 55 3.83 7.40 8.88
CA PHE A 55 3.76 6.82 7.54
C PHE A 55 4.97 7.23 6.69
N GLN A 56 5.49 6.29 5.94
CA GLN A 56 6.61 6.55 5.04
C GLN A 56 6.18 6.35 3.60
N THR A 57 6.58 7.26 2.73
CA THR A 57 6.19 7.18 1.33
C THR A 57 6.73 5.94 0.64
N ALA A 58 7.83 5.39 1.14
CA ALA A 58 8.36 4.16 0.57
C ALA A 58 7.35 3.02 0.61
N TRP A 59 6.45 3.03 1.57
CA TRP A 59 5.43 1.98 1.66
C TRP A 59 4.54 1.99 0.42
N LEU A 60 4.25 3.16 -0.12
CA LEU A 60 3.49 3.27 -1.36
C LEU A 60 4.25 2.66 -2.52
N THR A 61 5.55 2.94 -2.58
CA THR A 61 6.38 2.39 -3.63
C THR A 61 6.35 0.87 -3.61
N TYR A 62 6.41 0.28 -2.41
CA TYR A 62 6.37 -1.17 -2.31
C TYR A 62 5.09 -1.75 -2.89
N LEU A 63 3.94 -1.11 -2.64
CA LEU A 63 2.69 -1.59 -3.20
C LEU A 63 2.69 -1.53 -4.71
N VAL A 64 3.21 -0.44 -5.26
CA VAL A 64 3.20 -0.25 -6.71
C VAL A 64 4.19 -1.20 -7.38
N GLU A 65 5.42 -1.23 -6.87
CA GLU A 65 6.48 -1.98 -7.52
C GLU A 65 6.38 -3.47 -7.32
N GLU A 66 5.97 -3.89 -6.13
CA GLU A 66 6.03 -5.31 -5.81
C GLU A 66 4.70 -6.03 -6.00
N TYR A 67 3.59 -5.31 -5.93
CA TYR A 67 2.28 -5.94 -5.96
C TYR A 67 1.39 -5.47 -7.08
N GLY A 68 1.81 -4.46 -7.83
CA GLY A 68 1.03 -4.00 -8.97
C GLY A 68 -0.17 -3.13 -8.64
N VAL A 69 -0.16 -2.51 -7.47
CA VAL A 69 -1.22 -1.58 -7.13
C VAL A 69 -1.04 -0.30 -7.96
N SER A 70 -2.14 0.28 -8.40
CA SER A 70 -2.08 1.46 -9.25
C SER A 70 -1.63 2.68 -8.45
N ALA A 71 -0.56 3.32 -8.93
CA ALA A 71 -0.08 4.54 -8.30
C ALA A 71 -1.11 5.66 -8.43
N GLU A 72 -1.77 5.75 -9.57
CA GLU A 72 -2.79 6.79 -9.75
C GLU A 72 -3.92 6.61 -8.75
N TRP A 73 -4.39 5.38 -8.57
CA TRP A 73 -5.46 5.14 -7.62
C TRP A 73 -5.01 5.47 -6.19
N LEU A 74 -3.79 5.07 -5.84
CA LEU A 74 -3.29 5.35 -4.49
C LEU A 74 -3.25 6.85 -4.20
N LEU A 75 -2.81 7.63 -5.16
CA LEU A 75 -2.60 9.05 -4.94
C LEU A 75 -3.85 9.89 -5.15
N THR A 76 -4.72 9.47 -6.04
CA THR A 76 -5.86 10.31 -6.43
C THR A 76 -7.22 9.66 -6.18
N GLY A 77 -7.26 8.36 -6.03
CA GLY A 77 -8.53 7.65 -5.90
C GLY A 77 -9.20 7.36 -7.23
N ARG A 78 -8.58 7.75 -8.34
CA ARG A 78 -9.18 7.54 -9.64
C ARG A 78 -8.68 6.25 -10.26
N GLY A 79 -9.53 5.63 -11.07
CA GLY A 79 -9.16 4.41 -11.77
C GLY A 79 -9.35 3.19 -10.91
N GLU A 80 -8.72 2.11 -11.31
CA GLU A 80 -8.85 0.85 -10.60
C GLU A 80 -7.71 0.68 -9.62
N ILE A 81 -8.00 -0.05 -8.55
CA ILE A 81 -7.03 -0.22 -7.48
C ILE A 81 -5.80 -0.99 -7.95
N MET A 82 -5.96 -1.96 -8.85
CA MET A 82 -4.83 -2.69 -9.38
C MET A 82 -4.49 -2.19 -10.77
N GLU A 83 -3.19 -2.22 -11.09
CA GLU A 83 -2.73 -1.84 -12.41
C GLU A 83 -3.36 -2.76 -13.41
N ARG A 84 -3.94 -2.18 -14.46
CA ARG A 84 -4.59 -3.01 -15.47
C ARG A 84 -3.59 -3.75 -16.31
N GLY A 85 -4.07 -4.86 -16.79
CA GLY A 85 -3.30 -5.62 -17.70
C GLY A 85 -2.26 -6.38 -16.98
N THR A 86 -1.17 -6.53 -17.60
CA THR A 86 -0.23 -7.44 -17.12
C THR A 86 0.92 -6.73 -16.52
N ARG A 87 0.69 -6.21 -15.38
CA ARG A 87 1.81 -5.70 -14.62
C ARG A 87 2.77 -6.84 -14.39
N LYS A 88 3.94 -6.75 -14.95
CA LYS A 88 4.90 -7.80 -14.78
C LYS A 88 5.67 -7.58 -13.51
N SER A 89 6.07 -8.66 -12.89
CA SER A 89 6.95 -8.57 -11.77
C SER A 89 8.28 -8.04 -12.25
N LYS A 90 9.06 -7.50 -11.36
CA LYS A 90 10.32 -6.92 -11.74
C LYS A 90 11.26 -7.95 -12.33
N GLY A 91 11.18 -9.16 -11.85
CA GLY A 91 12.10 -10.17 -12.30
C GLY A 91 11.83 -10.64 -13.70
N GLU A 92 10.65 -10.40 -14.24
CA GLU A 92 10.36 -10.89 -15.56
C GLU A 92 10.28 -9.81 -16.58
N VAL A 93 10.61 -8.64 -16.23
CA VAL A 93 10.70 -7.59 -17.21
C VAL A 93 11.87 -7.87 -18.09
N THR A 94 11.62 -7.83 -19.27
CA THR A 94 12.70 -8.13 -20.17
C THR A 94 12.56 -7.24 -21.35
#